data_6369e782ca42ea39dac68209bcf821e8
#
_entry.id   6369e782ca42ea39dac68209bcf821e8
#
_cell.length_a   1.000
_cell.length_b   1.000
_cell.length_c   1.000
_cell.angle_alpha   90.00
_cell.angle_beta   90.00
_cell.angle_gamma   90.00
#
_symmetry.space_group_name_H-M   'P 1'
#
loop_
_entity.id
_entity.type
_entity.pdbx_description
1 polymer ?
#
loop_
_entity_poly.entity_id
_entity_poly.type
_entity_poly.pdbx_seq_one_letter_code
_entity_poly.pdbx_strand_id
1 'polypeptide(L)'
;MSLIKVGINGFGRIGRLVARAAAANDKIDIVGINDPFISLDYMVYMMKYDTVHGIFKGEIEAKDGKLYINGKAVNVYACMNPNEIPWGECGAEYVVESTGVFTTIEGASAHLAAGAKKVVISAPSKDAPMFVMGVNNETYNSSMNIVSNASCTTNCLAPLVKVVNDKWGVEQGLMTTVHATTATQKTVDGPSKKDWRGGRGAAFNIIPSSTGAAKAVGKVIPELNGKLTGMSFRVPTADVSVVDLTVQLKNPATYEEIKAAMREASEGSLKGILGYTEDKVVSSDFIGDARTSIFDADAGIPLTDTFIKLIAWYDNEWGYSNKVLDLIAYMASVDHE
;
A
#
# COMPACT_ATOMS: atom_id res chain seq x y z
N MET A 1 18.35 -18.55 5.76
CA MET A 1 17.03 -18.57 6.43
C MET A 1 16.04 -19.28 5.51
N SER A 2 15.06 -20.01 6.05
CA SER A 2 13.96 -20.55 5.25
C SER A 2 13.12 -19.39 4.68
N LEU A 3 12.54 -19.58 3.48
CA LEU A 3 11.63 -18.60 2.90
C LEU A 3 10.39 -18.44 3.78
N ILE A 4 9.90 -17.21 3.91
CA ILE A 4 8.67 -16.88 4.64
C ILE A 4 7.48 -17.32 3.77
N LYS A 5 6.67 -18.22 4.29
CA LYS A 5 5.53 -18.81 3.55
C LYS A 5 4.30 -17.92 3.69
N VAL A 6 3.81 -17.43 2.55
CA VAL A 6 2.74 -16.45 2.49
C VAL A 6 1.55 -16.98 1.69
N GLY A 7 0.35 -16.82 2.27
CA GLY A 7 -0.93 -17.00 1.59
C GLY A 7 -1.52 -15.64 1.16
N ILE A 8 -2.29 -15.63 0.08
CA ILE A 8 -2.99 -14.43 -0.41
C ILE A 8 -4.48 -14.73 -0.47
N ASN A 9 -5.30 -13.96 0.25
CA ASN A 9 -6.75 -13.99 0.12
C ASN A 9 -7.23 -12.79 -0.69
N GLY A 10 -7.82 -13.08 -1.87
CA GLY A 10 -8.20 -12.08 -2.86
C GLY A 10 -7.11 -11.87 -3.92
N PHE A 11 -7.40 -12.25 -5.16
CA PHE A 11 -6.49 -12.13 -6.30
C PHE A 11 -6.89 -10.98 -7.24
N GLY A 12 -7.36 -9.88 -6.63
CA GLY A 12 -7.62 -8.59 -7.28
C GLY A 12 -6.33 -7.85 -7.64
N ARG A 13 -6.41 -6.54 -7.86
CA ARG A 13 -5.22 -5.72 -8.21
C ARG A 13 -4.06 -5.94 -7.22
N ILE A 14 -4.30 -5.72 -5.93
CA ILE A 14 -3.25 -5.79 -4.91
C ILE A 14 -2.75 -7.21 -4.71
N GLY A 15 -3.63 -8.20 -4.57
CA GLY A 15 -3.21 -9.60 -4.40
C GLY A 15 -2.33 -10.12 -5.54
N ARG A 16 -2.67 -9.77 -6.80
CA ARG A 16 -1.84 -10.12 -7.97
C ARG A 16 -0.49 -9.41 -7.96
N LEU A 17 -0.46 -8.13 -7.60
CA LEU A 17 0.80 -7.38 -7.57
C LEU A 17 1.70 -7.81 -6.41
N VAL A 18 1.12 -8.19 -5.27
CA VAL A 18 1.86 -8.86 -4.19
C VAL A 18 2.48 -10.16 -4.70
N ALA A 19 1.73 -11.00 -5.45
CA ALA A 19 2.27 -12.22 -6.04
C ALA A 19 3.38 -11.94 -7.06
N ARG A 20 3.22 -10.90 -7.92
CA ARG A 20 4.27 -10.48 -8.86
C ARG A 20 5.52 -9.98 -8.16
N ALA A 21 5.38 -9.17 -7.11
CA ALA A 21 6.49 -8.66 -6.33
C ALA A 21 7.20 -9.78 -5.57
N ALA A 22 6.45 -10.74 -5.02
CA ALA A 22 7.00 -11.91 -4.35
C ALA A 22 7.81 -12.82 -5.28
N ALA A 23 7.41 -12.91 -6.56
CA ALA A 23 8.14 -13.72 -7.55
C ALA A 23 9.58 -13.22 -7.81
N ALA A 24 9.88 -11.96 -7.49
CA ALA A 24 11.21 -11.36 -7.56
C ALA A 24 11.86 -11.19 -6.17
N ASN A 25 11.23 -11.66 -5.11
CA ASN A 25 11.69 -11.51 -3.73
C ASN A 25 12.33 -12.81 -3.24
N ASP A 26 13.55 -12.73 -2.72
CA ASP A 26 14.33 -13.88 -2.25
C ASP A 26 14.00 -14.33 -0.82
N LYS A 27 13.13 -13.61 -0.11
CA LYS A 27 12.71 -13.89 1.27
C LYS A 27 11.33 -14.52 1.37
N ILE A 28 10.49 -14.33 0.34
CA ILE A 28 9.06 -14.67 0.36
C ILE A 28 8.78 -15.86 -0.57
N ASP A 29 7.92 -16.75 -0.12
CA ASP A 29 7.38 -17.85 -0.92
C ASP A 29 5.86 -17.85 -0.86
N ILE A 30 5.19 -17.63 -1.99
CA ILE A 30 3.73 -17.71 -2.06
C ILE A 30 3.34 -19.19 -2.16
N VAL A 31 2.67 -19.70 -1.14
CA VAL A 31 2.30 -21.12 -1.04
C VAL A 31 0.82 -21.40 -1.26
N GLY A 32 -0.02 -20.36 -1.20
CA GLY A 32 -1.46 -20.49 -1.41
C GLY A 32 -2.11 -19.19 -1.86
N ILE A 33 -3.10 -19.27 -2.73
CA ILE A 33 -3.95 -18.16 -3.19
C ILE A 33 -5.40 -18.61 -3.10
N ASN A 34 -6.24 -17.78 -2.49
CA ASN A 34 -7.69 -18.01 -2.46
C ASN A 34 -8.42 -16.88 -3.19
N ASP A 35 -9.24 -17.23 -4.15
CA ASP A 35 -10.23 -16.33 -4.75
C ASP A 35 -11.40 -17.15 -5.31
N PRO A 36 -12.62 -17.01 -4.76
CA PRO A 36 -13.77 -17.80 -5.18
C PRO A 36 -14.37 -17.40 -6.53
N PHE A 37 -13.92 -16.29 -7.11
CA PHE A 37 -14.50 -15.71 -8.33
C PHE A 37 -13.61 -15.87 -9.57
N ILE A 38 -12.41 -16.42 -9.42
CA ILE A 38 -11.42 -16.51 -10.50
C ILE A 38 -10.99 -17.97 -10.68
N SER A 39 -11.19 -18.52 -11.87
CA SER A 39 -10.70 -19.87 -12.21
C SER A 39 -9.18 -19.89 -12.34
N LEU A 40 -8.57 -21.06 -12.20
CA LEU A 40 -7.13 -21.25 -12.28
C LEU A 40 -6.54 -20.74 -13.61
N ASP A 41 -7.16 -21.07 -14.74
CA ASP A 41 -6.70 -20.60 -16.05
C ASP A 41 -6.82 -19.09 -16.19
N TYR A 42 -7.86 -18.50 -15.58
CA TYR A 42 -8.03 -17.05 -15.58
C TYR A 42 -7.03 -16.37 -14.63
N MET A 43 -6.62 -17.00 -13.54
CA MET A 43 -5.50 -16.50 -12.70
C MET A 43 -4.20 -16.42 -13.49
N VAL A 44 -3.89 -17.44 -14.30
CA VAL A 44 -2.72 -17.42 -15.20
C VAL A 44 -2.80 -16.23 -16.15
N TYR A 45 -3.95 -16.05 -16.82
CA TYR A 45 -4.15 -14.94 -17.74
C TYR A 45 -3.98 -13.58 -17.05
N MET A 46 -4.65 -13.36 -15.91
CA MET A 46 -4.62 -12.10 -15.16
C MET A 46 -3.24 -11.81 -14.55
N MET A 47 -2.48 -12.83 -14.18
CA MET A 47 -1.11 -12.65 -13.69
C MET A 47 -0.16 -12.33 -14.84
N LYS A 48 -0.38 -12.94 -16.02
CA LYS A 48 0.49 -12.77 -17.20
C LYS A 48 0.35 -11.40 -17.84
N TYR A 49 -0.88 -10.91 -17.97
CA TYR A 49 -1.17 -9.66 -18.69
C TYR A 49 -1.72 -8.61 -17.74
N ASP A 50 -1.14 -7.42 -17.75
CA ASP A 50 -1.60 -6.29 -16.98
C ASP A 50 -1.47 -5.01 -17.79
N THR A 51 -2.55 -4.21 -17.85
CA THR A 51 -2.60 -2.97 -18.64
C THR A 51 -1.57 -1.93 -18.17
N VAL A 52 -1.31 -1.88 -16.88
CA VAL A 52 -0.42 -0.88 -16.27
C VAL A 52 1.00 -1.42 -16.18
N HIS A 53 1.16 -2.60 -15.58
CA HIS A 53 2.47 -3.17 -15.26
C HIS A 53 3.00 -4.13 -16.36
N GLY A 54 2.29 -4.24 -17.46
CA GLY A 54 2.72 -5.01 -18.62
C GLY A 54 2.73 -6.54 -18.43
N ILE A 55 3.42 -7.21 -19.31
CA ILE A 55 3.54 -8.67 -19.27
C ILE A 55 4.44 -9.07 -18.10
N PHE A 56 3.99 -10.09 -17.35
CA PHE A 56 4.78 -10.65 -16.24
C PHE A 56 6.15 -11.14 -16.74
N LYS A 57 7.21 -10.69 -16.08
CA LYS A 57 8.59 -11.06 -16.39
C LYS A 57 8.98 -12.34 -15.66
N GLY A 58 8.37 -13.44 -16.05
CA GLY A 58 8.60 -14.75 -15.44
C GLY A 58 7.72 -15.79 -16.10
N GLU A 59 7.79 -17.02 -15.61
CA GLU A 59 6.98 -18.14 -16.08
C GLU A 59 5.74 -18.27 -15.18
N ILE A 60 4.58 -18.49 -15.81
CA ILE A 60 3.34 -18.79 -15.12
C ILE A 60 2.53 -19.79 -15.90
N GLU A 61 2.09 -20.86 -15.24
CA GLU A 61 1.28 -21.91 -15.84
C GLU A 61 0.30 -22.53 -14.83
N ALA A 62 -0.75 -23.12 -15.35
CA ALA A 62 -1.66 -23.99 -14.59
C ALA A 62 -1.31 -25.45 -14.87
N LYS A 63 -1.10 -26.24 -13.83
CA LYS A 63 -0.78 -27.67 -13.97
C LYS A 63 -1.23 -28.41 -12.71
N ASP A 64 -1.82 -29.59 -12.90
CA ASP A 64 -2.25 -30.50 -11.82
C ASP A 64 -3.11 -29.79 -10.73
N GLY A 65 -3.99 -28.87 -11.17
CA GLY A 65 -4.86 -28.10 -10.26
C GLY A 65 -4.16 -27.03 -9.44
N LYS A 66 -2.92 -26.72 -9.74
CA LYS A 66 -2.09 -25.69 -9.06
C LYS A 66 -1.65 -24.61 -10.03
N LEU A 67 -1.35 -23.44 -9.47
CA LEU A 67 -0.66 -22.38 -10.17
C LEU A 67 0.86 -22.54 -9.97
N TYR A 68 1.64 -22.43 -11.04
CA TYR A 68 3.09 -22.43 -10.96
C TYR A 68 3.62 -21.06 -11.32
N ILE A 69 4.40 -20.46 -10.42
CA ILE A 69 5.06 -19.17 -10.62
C ILE A 69 6.56 -19.42 -10.58
N ASN A 70 7.27 -19.20 -11.69
CA ASN A 70 8.69 -19.47 -11.84
C ASN A 70 9.07 -20.91 -11.38
N GLY A 71 8.24 -21.89 -11.76
CA GLY A 71 8.43 -23.30 -11.41
C GLY A 71 8.04 -23.68 -9.98
N LYS A 72 7.65 -22.74 -9.13
CA LYS A 72 7.17 -23.02 -7.75
C LYS A 72 5.66 -23.25 -7.74
N ALA A 73 5.23 -24.35 -7.12
CA ALA A 73 3.82 -24.70 -7.01
C ALA A 73 3.11 -23.86 -5.94
N VAL A 74 1.99 -23.25 -6.30
CA VAL A 74 1.10 -22.48 -5.43
C VAL A 74 -0.25 -23.18 -5.38
N ASN A 75 -0.75 -23.49 -4.18
CA ASN A 75 -2.07 -24.06 -4.01
C ASN A 75 -3.14 -23.00 -4.29
N VAL A 76 -4.22 -23.39 -5.01
CA VAL A 76 -5.29 -22.46 -5.34
C VAL A 76 -6.59 -22.96 -4.70
N TYR A 77 -7.28 -22.04 -4.03
CA TYR A 77 -8.52 -22.29 -3.31
C TYR A 77 -9.62 -21.34 -3.80
N ALA A 78 -10.88 -21.75 -3.59
CA ALA A 78 -12.07 -21.00 -3.99
C ALA A 78 -13.09 -20.90 -2.84
N CYS A 79 -12.63 -20.68 -1.62
CA CYS A 79 -13.46 -20.61 -0.42
C CYS A 79 -14.04 -19.21 -0.24
N MET A 80 -15.36 -19.13 0.02
CA MET A 80 -16.05 -17.86 0.33
C MET A 80 -15.75 -17.40 1.75
N ASN A 81 -15.65 -18.33 2.69
CA ASN A 81 -15.38 -18.05 4.10
C ASN A 81 -13.90 -18.24 4.40
N PRO A 82 -13.21 -17.24 4.97
CA PRO A 82 -11.78 -17.34 5.23
C PRO A 82 -11.37 -18.46 6.19
N ASN A 83 -12.25 -18.87 7.10
CA ASN A 83 -11.99 -19.98 8.01
C ASN A 83 -12.00 -21.38 7.35
N GLU A 84 -12.47 -21.47 6.10
CA GLU A 84 -12.47 -22.72 5.32
C GLU A 84 -11.24 -22.84 4.41
N ILE A 85 -10.41 -21.81 4.32
CA ILE A 85 -9.19 -21.83 3.50
C ILE A 85 -8.12 -22.62 4.24
N PRO A 86 -7.58 -23.71 3.67
CA PRO A 86 -6.67 -24.60 4.42
C PRO A 86 -5.23 -24.06 4.48
N TRP A 87 -5.05 -22.89 5.11
CA TRP A 87 -3.73 -22.25 5.28
C TRP A 87 -2.73 -23.12 5.98
N GLY A 88 -3.18 -23.85 7.00
CA GLY A 88 -2.32 -24.79 7.73
C GLY A 88 -1.80 -25.93 6.86
N GLU A 89 -2.63 -26.44 5.94
CA GLU A 89 -2.24 -27.55 5.05
C GLU A 89 -1.21 -27.11 3.99
N CYS A 90 -1.35 -25.90 3.43
CA CYS A 90 -0.35 -25.37 2.50
C CYS A 90 0.87 -24.76 3.20
N GLY A 91 0.83 -24.66 4.52
CA GLY A 91 1.92 -24.16 5.35
C GLY A 91 2.08 -22.64 5.29
N ALA A 92 1.02 -21.88 4.94
CA ALA A 92 1.05 -20.43 4.98
C ALA A 92 1.14 -19.93 6.42
N GLU A 93 2.22 -19.24 6.75
CA GLU A 93 2.42 -18.66 8.07
C GLU A 93 1.84 -17.25 8.16
N TYR A 94 2.04 -16.47 7.13
CA TYR A 94 1.50 -15.11 6.96
C TYR A 94 0.44 -15.10 5.88
N VAL A 95 -0.66 -14.38 6.10
CA VAL A 95 -1.71 -14.22 5.10
C VAL A 95 -1.87 -12.73 4.77
N VAL A 96 -1.81 -12.41 3.49
CA VAL A 96 -2.20 -11.09 2.96
C VAL A 96 -3.70 -11.10 2.72
N GLU A 97 -4.45 -10.32 3.50
CA GLU A 97 -5.88 -10.12 3.30
C GLU A 97 -6.09 -8.95 2.33
N SER A 98 -6.36 -9.25 1.07
CA SER A 98 -6.48 -8.27 -0.02
C SER A 98 -7.85 -8.26 -0.73
N THR A 99 -8.89 -8.79 -0.08
CA THR A 99 -10.26 -8.74 -0.60
C THR A 99 -10.91 -7.37 -0.41
N GLY A 100 -10.48 -6.60 0.57
CA GLY A 100 -11.14 -5.36 1.01
C GLY A 100 -12.41 -5.59 1.84
N VAL A 101 -12.74 -6.85 2.16
CA VAL A 101 -13.94 -7.23 2.92
C VAL A 101 -13.62 -7.41 4.41
N PHE A 102 -12.57 -8.17 4.72
CA PHE A 102 -12.20 -8.55 6.09
C PHE A 102 -11.15 -7.58 6.65
N THR A 103 -11.53 -6.33 6.87
CA THR A 103 -10.63 -5.23 7.26
C THR A 103 -10.59 -4.94 8.75
N THR A 104 -11.21 -5.80 9.58
CA THR A 104 -11.24 -5.69 11.04
C THR A 104 -10.54 -6.88 11.68
N ILE A 105 -10.13 -6.74 12.95
CA ILE A 105 -9.56 -7.86 13.72
C ILE A 105 -10.53 -9.06 13.71
N GLU A 106 -11.81 -8.82 13.99
CA GLU A 106 -12.83 -9.87 13.98
C GLU A 106 -12.90 -10.58 12.63
N GLY A 107 -13.02 -9.81 11.52
CA GLY A 107 -13.12 -10.40 10.18
C GLY A 107 -11.87 -11.15 9.75
N ALA A 108 -10.68 -10.60 10.05
CA ALA A 108 -9.40 -11.20 9.68
C ALA A 108 -9.01 -12.40 10.58
N SER A 109 -9.57 -12.50 11.79
CA SER A 109 -9.28 -13.61 12.73
C SER A 109 -9.67 -14.98 12.17
N ALA A 110 -10.58 -15.03 11.20
CA ALA A 110 -10.94 -16.26 10.51
C ALA A 110 -9.74 -16.95 9.84
N HIS A 111 -8.75 -16.19 9.38
CA HIS A 111 -7.52 -16.74 8.81
C HIS A 111 -6.64 -17.43 9.87
N LEU A 112 -6.62 -16.90 11.09
CA LEU A 112 -5.91 -17.53 12.20
C LEU A 112 -6.56 -18.87 12.58
N ALA A 113 -7.90 -18.91 12.61
CA ALA A 113 -8.64 -20.17 12.84
C ALA A 113 -8.40 -21.20 11.73
N ALA A 114 -8.08 -20.76 10.52
CA ALA A 114 -7.75 -21.59 9.36
C ALA A 114 -6.27 -22.03 9.33
N GLY A 115 -5.47 -21.70 10.34
CA GLY A 115 -4.10 -22.18 10.50
C GLY A 115 -3.00 -21.19 10.14
N ALA A 116 -3.32 -19.96 9.74
CA ALA A 116 -2.34 -18.90 9.60
C ALA A 116 -1.83 -18.43 10.98
N LYS A 117 -0.56 -18.01 11.07
CA LYS A 117 0.00 -17.44 12.29
C LYS A 117 -0.25 -15.94 12.39
N LYS A 118 -0.14 -15.24 11.27
CA LYS A 118 -0.24 -13.79 11.16
C LYS A 118 -1.08 -13.37 9.95
N VAL A 119 -1.73 -12.22 10.07
CA VAL A 119 -2.51 -11.63 8.97
C VAL A 119 -2.08 -10.18 8.77
N VAL A 120 -1.80 -9.81 7.52
CA VAL A 120 -1.56 -8.43 7.10
C VAL A 120 -2.72 -7.98 6.22
N ILE A 121 -3.54 -7.07 6.73
CA ILE A 121 -4.65 -6.47 6.00
C ILE A 121 -4.07 -5.42 5.03
N SER A 122 -4.29 -5.58 3.73
CA SER A 122 -3.83 -4.64 2.71
C SER A 122 -4.81 -3.47 2.48
N ALA A 123 -5.32 -2.93 3.57
CA ALA A 123 -6.24 -1.80 3.60
C ALA A 123 -6.18 -1.13 4.98
N PRO A 124 -6.65 0.12 5.14
CA PRO A 124 -6.82 0.71 6.44
C PRO A 124 -7.78 -0.10 7.30
N SER A 125 -7.45 -0.25 8.58
CA SER A 125 -8.32 -0.92 9.55
C SER A 125 -8.80 0.07 10.62
N LYS A 126 -10.01 -0.15 11.11
CA LYS A 126 -10.55 0.68 12.21
C LYS A 126 -9.99 0.28 13.58
N ASP A 127 -9.61 -0.99 13.75
CA ASP A 127 -9.25 -1.61 15.04
C ASP A 127 -7.91 -2.35 15.03
N ALA A 128 -7.40 -2.85 13.90
CA ALA A 128 -6.08 -3.47 13.82
C ALA A 128 -4.97 -2.41 13.89
N PRO A 129 -3.84 -2.70 14.58
CA PRO A 129 -2.66 -1.84 14.55
C PRO A 129 -2.22 -1.59 13.10
N MET A 130 -1.95 -0.32 12.78
CA MET A 130 -1.49 0.08 11.44
C MET A 130 0.00 0.38 11.46
N PHE A 131 0.70 -0.11 10.43
CA PHE A 131 2.12 0.11 10.25
C PHE A 131 2.41 0.73 8.89
N VAL A 132 3.36 1.65 8.88
CA VAL A 132 4.00 2.18 7.68
C VAL A 132 5.50 1.95 7.83
N MET A 133 6.09 1.24 6.87
CA MET A 133 7.52 0.93 6.90
C MET A 133 8.36 2.22 6.94
N GLY A 134 9.36 2.25 7.82
CA GLY A 134 10.22 3.40 8.07
C GLY A 134 9.62 4.48 8.97
N VAL A 135 8.35 4.32 9.38
CA VAL A 135 7.66 5.30 10.25
C VAL A 135 7.44 4.76 11.65
N ASN A 136 6.76 3.64 11.78
CA ASN A 136 6.41 3.05 13.09
C ASN A 136 6.52 1.52 13.13
N ASN A 137 7.09 0.88 12.13
CA ASN A 137 7.23 -0.59 12.11
C ASN A 137 7.98 -1.13 13.33
N GLU A 138 8.87 -0.35 13.92
CA GLU A 138 9.63 -0.72 15.13
C GLU A 138 8.73 -0.93 16.37
N THR A 139 7.48 -0.46 16.33
CA THR A 139 6.51 -0.68 17.41
C THR A 139 5.78 -2.02 17.30
N TYR A 140 6.02 -2.78 16.24
CA TYR A 140 5.50 -4.13 16.10
C TYR A 140 6.13 -5.07 17.14
N ASN A 141 5.33 -5.97 17.67
CA ASN A 141 5.80 -7.08 18.51
C ASN A 141 5.06 -8.38 18.17
N SER A 142 5.66 -9.51 18.50
CA SER A 142 5.18 -10.84 18.14
C SER A 142 3.81 -11.24 18.71
N SER A 143 3.27 -10.49 19.67
CA SER A 143 1.90 -10.72 20.17
C SER A 143 0.81 -10.19 19.24
N MET A 144 1.17 -9.34 18.27
CA MET A 144 0.25 -8.77 17.28
C MET A 144 0.04 -9.75 16.11
N ASN A 145 -1.07 -10.46 16.10
CA ASN A 145 -1.35 -11.47 15.08
C ASN A 145 -2.06 -10.94 13.85
N ILE A 146 -2.74 -9.80 13.96
CA ILE A 146 -3.46 -9.15 12.86
C ILE A 146 -3.03 -7.68 12.84
N VAL A 147 -2.47 -7.26 11.71
CA VAL A 147 -2.00 -5.89 11.49
C VAL A 147 -2.50 -5.34 10.16
N SER A 148 -2.45 -4.04 9.99
CA SER A 148 -2.79 -3.36 8.74
C SER A 148 -1.58 -2.64 8.16
N ASN A 149 -1.38 -2.73 6.85
CA ASN A 149 -0.38 -1.96 6.12
C ASN A 149 -0.88 -0.53 5.75
N ALA A 150 -1.95 -0.06 6.38
CA ALA A 150 -2.60 1.23 6.11
C ALA A 150 -3.05 1.36 4.63
N SER A 151 -3.20 2.58 4.12
CA SER A 151 -3.50 2.84 2.70
C SER A 151 -2.24 3.20 1.90
N CYS A 152 -2.32 3.12 0.57
CA CYS A 152 -1.26 3.60 -0.31
C CYS A 152 -0.96 5.09 -0.10
N THR A 153 -2.00 5.91 0.08
CA THR A 153 -1.86 7.35 0.35
C THR A 153 -1.21 7.61 1.71
N THR A 154 -1.55 6.86 2.76
CA THR A 154 -0.89 6.95 4.07
C THR A 154 0.58 6.55 3.98
N ASN A 155 0.90 5.53 3.19
CA ASN A 155 2.29 5.11 2.94
C ASN A 155 3.12 6.17 2.20
N CYS A 156 2.48 7.03 1.39
CA CYS A 156 3.14 8.18 0.79
C CYS A 156 3.27 9.35 1.78
N LEU A 157 2.18 9.70 2.45
CA LEU A 157 2.12 10.89 3.30
C LEU A 157 2.94 10.75 4.59
N ALA A 158 2.91 9.59 5.25
CA ALA A 158 3.57 9.42 6.55
C ALA A 158 5.10 9.58 6.50
N PRO A 159 5.85 8.98 5.57
CA PRO A 159 7.29 9.25 5.43
C PRO A 159 7.60 10.72 5.12
N LEU A 160 6.80 11.34 4.25
CA LEU A 160 6.96 12.75 3.88
C LEU A 160 6.80 13.67 5.09
N VAL A 161 5.71 13.52 5.84
CA VAL A 161 5.43 14.38 7.00
C VAL A 161 6.36 14.07 8.17
N LYS A 162 6.81 12.81 8.32
CA LYS A 162 7.78 12.42 9.36
C LYS A 162 9.05 13.24 9.28
N VAL A 163 9.64 13.42 8.10
CA VAL A 163 10.89 14.18 7.93
C VAL A 163 10.72 15.62 8.44
N VAL A 164 9.66 16.31 8.05
CA VAL A 164 9.45 17.70 8.49
C VAL A 164 9.01 17.79 9.94
N ASN A 165 8.24 16.81 10.43
CA ASN A 165 7.81 16.79 11.82
C ASN A 165 8.97 16.53 12.78
N ASP A 166 9.86 15.58 12.46
CA ASP A 166 11.00 15.25 13.30
C ASP A 166 12.00 16.43 13.45
N LYS A 167 12.16 17.25 12.40
CA LYS A 167 13.12 18.37 12.39
C LYS A 167 12.53 19.68 12.86
N TRP A 168 11.30 20.02 12.48
CA TRP A 168 10.71 21.34 12.72
C TRP A 168 9.39 21.31 13.49
N GLY A 169 8.80 20.13 13.64
CA GLY A 169 7.47 19.97 14.22
C GLY A 169 6.37 20.44 13.27
N VAL A 170 5.26 19.72 13.24
CA VAL A 170 4.08 20.10 12.48
C VAL A 170 3.01 20.61 13.43
N GLU A 171 2.48 21.81 13.14
CA GLU A 171 1.35 22.38 13.83
C GLU A 171 0.04 21.83 13.30
N GLN A 172 -0.14 21.93 11.97
CA GLN A 172 -1.32 21.42 11.27
C GLN A 172 -1.05 21.29 9.77
N GLY A 173 -1.91 20.55 9.08
CA GLY A 173 -1.81 20.41 7.63
C GLY A 173 -3.06 19.91 6.96
N LEU A 174 -3.21 20.29 5.69
CA LEU A 174 -4.25 19.81 4.79
C LEU A 174 -3.62 19.05 3.64
N MET A 175 -4.09 17.82 3.41
CA MET A 175 -3.62 16.98 2.31
C MET A 175 -4.70 16.85 1.24
N THR A 176 -4.29 17.05 0.00
CA THR A 176 -5.08 16.62 -1.16
C THR A 176 -4.29 15.54 -1.89
N THR A 177 -4.91 14.40 -2.15
CA THR A 177 -4.32 13.47 -3.12
C THR A 177 -5.06 13.56 -4.45
N VAL A 178 -4.31 13.76 -5.53
CA VAL A 178 -4.81 13.57 -6.89
C VAL A 178 -4.51 12.11 -7.24
N HIS A 179 -5.57 11.30 -7.28
CA HIS A 179 -5.44 9.85 -7.23
C HIS A 179 -5.90 9.19 -8.53
N ALA A 180 -5.12 8.23 -8.98
CA ALA A 180 -5.47 7.40 -10.14
C ALA A 180 -6.75 6.60 -9.91
N THR A 181 -7.33 6.11 -11.01
CA THR A 181 -8.53 5.26 -11.01
C THR A 181 -8.27 3.95 -10.27
N THR A 182 -9.25 3.53 -9.46
CA THR A 182 -9.22 2.26 -8.72
C THR A 182 -10.42 1.38 -9.04
N ALA A 183 -10.33 0.09 -8.73
CA ALA A 183 -11.35 -0.91 -9.08
C ALA A 183 -12.75 -0.65 -8.50
N THR A 184 -12.88 0.20 -7.48
CA THR A 184 -14.18 0.54 -6.87
C THR A 184 -14.96 1.59 -7.65
N GLN A 185 -14.33 2.28 -8.60
CA GLN A 185 -14.98 3.29 -9.43
C GLN A 185 -15.80 2.67 -10.56
N LYS A 186 -16.75 3.44 -11.09
CA LYS A 186 -17.62 3.00 -12.19
C LYS A 186 -17.03 3.38 -13.54
N THR A 187 -17.17 2.50 -14.53
CA THR A 187 -16.80 2.80 -15.93
C THR A 187 -17.75 3.83 -16.56
N VAL A 188 -19.04 3.71 -16.26
CA VAL A 188 -20.10 4.63 -16.68
C VAL A 188 -20.92 5.04 -15.46
N ASP A 189 -21.71 6.11 -15.58
CA ASP A 189 -22.60 6.55 -14.51
C ASP A 189 -23.50 5.42 -14.03
N GLY A 190 -23.48 5.15 -12.73
CA GLY A 190 -24.25 4.10 -12.10
C GLY A 190 -24.52 4.37 -10.61
N PRO A 191 -25.47 3.64 -10.01
CA PRO A 191 -25.86 3.88 -8.63
C PRO A 191 -24.73 3.58 -7.66
N SER A 192 -24.54 4.47 -6.68
CA SER A 192 -23.68 4.29 -5.53
C SER A 192 -24.41 4.77 -4.27
N LYS A 193 -24.67 3.83 -3.33
CA LYS A 193 -25.49 4.13 -2.15
C LYS A 193 -24.79 5.02 -1.12
N LYS A 194 -23.48 4.87 -0.97
CA LYS A 194 -22.70 5.57 0.07
C LYS A 194 -22.03 6.86 -0.43
N ASP A 195 -21.62 6.86 -1.68
CA ASP A 195 -20.89 7.97 -2.29
C ASP A 195 -21.43 8.20 -3.71
N TRP A 196 -22.31 9.17 -3.86
CA TRP A 196 -22.94 9.45 -5.16
C TRP A 196 -21.93 9.89 -6.21
N ARG A 197 -20.88 10.63 -5.80
CA ARG A 197 -19.81 11.05 -6.72
C ARG A 197 -19.01 9.84 -7.22
N GLY A 198 -18.77 8.85 -6.36
CA GLY A 198 -18.12 7.60 -6.74
C GLY A 198 -18.94 6.73 -7.72
N GLY A 199 -20.21 7.04 -7.93
CA GLY A 199 -21.06 6.43 -8.97
C GLY A 199 -20.90 7.02 -10.37
N ARG A 200 -20.14 8.11 -10.54
CA ARG A 200 -19.91 8.76 -11.83
C ARG A 200 -18.78 8.07 -12.59
N GLY A 201 -18.84 8.17 -13.93
CA GLY A 201 -17.88 7.55 -14.83
C GLY A 201 -16.45 8.04 -14.59
N ALA A 202 -15.55 7.13 -14.26
CA ALA A 202 -14.18 7.44 -13.85
C ALA A 202 -13.32 8.00 -14.98
N ALA A 203 -13.56 7.57 -16.22
CA ALA A 203 -12.74 7.91 -17.38
C ALA A 203 -12.90 9.35 -17.88
N PHE A 204 -13.91 10.08 -17.40
CA PHE A 204 -14.30 11.38 -17.98
C PHE A 204 -14.45 12.49 -16.94
N ASN A 205 -14.17 12.23 -15.67
CA ASN A 205 -14.47 13.17 -14.60
C ASN A 205 -13.28 13.36 -13.65
N ILE A 206 -13.19 14.54 -13.05
CA ILE A 206 -12.49 14.80 -11.80
C ILE A 206 -13.50 14.59 -10.68
N ILE A 207 -13.29 13.61 -9.82
CA ILE A 207 -14.27 13.18 -8.80
C ILE A 207 -13.72 13.46 -7.41
N PRO A 208 -14.27 14.47 -6.67
CA PRO A 208 -13.95 14.67 -5.26
C PRO A 208 -14.43 13.47 -4.44
N SER A 209 -13.55 12.97 -3.57
CA SER A 209 -13.82 11.81 -2.72
C SER A 209 -13.26 12.04 -1.32
N SER A 210 -13.93 11.54 -0.30
CA SER A 210 -13.39 11.54 1.05
C SER A 210 -12.27 10.52 1.20
N THR A 211 -11.31 10.81 2.06
CA THR A 211 -10.24 9.88 2.44
C THR A 211 -9.91 10.01 3.91
N GLY A 212 -9.67 8.86 4.55
CA GLY A 212 -9.14 8.80 5.91
C GLY A 212 -7.62 8.80 6.00
N ALA A 213 -6.92 8.85 4.85
CA ALA A 213 -5.48 8.64 4.79
C ALA A 213 -4.66 9.64 5.62
N ALA A 214 -5.03 10.93 5.60
CA ALA A 214 -4.35 11.95 6.39
C ALA A 214 -4.61 11.79 7.91
N LYS A 215 -5.85 11.44 8.29
CA LYS A 215 -6.17 11.15 9.70
C LYS A 215 -5.45 9.88 10.20
N ALA A 216 -5.24 8.90 9.32
CA ALA A 216 -4.52 7.67 9.66
C ALA A 216 -3.04 7.91 9.99
N VAL A 217 -2.45 9.01 9.52
CA VAL A 217 -1.09 9.40 9.93
C VAL A 217 -1.00 9.59 11.44
N GLY A 218 -2.02 10.12 12.10
CA GLY A 218 -2.08 10.24 13.56
C GLY A 218 -2.11 8.90 14.32
N LYS A 219 -2.38 7.78 13.62
CA LYS A 219 -2.27 6.43 14.21
C LYS A 219 -0.85 5.87 14.14
N VAL A 220 -0.06 6.28 13.14
CA VAL A 220 1.32 5.82 12.95
C VAL A 220 2.37 6.82 13.47
N ILE A 221 1.98 8.11 13.59
CA ILE A 221 2.75 9.17 14.25
C ILE A 221 1.82 9.84 15.27
N PRO A 222 1.72 9.32 16.51
CA PRO A 222 0.72 9.74 17.49
C PRO A 222 0.68 11.24 17.80
N GLU A 223 1.81 11.92 17.75
CA GLU A 223 1.91 13.36 17.99
C GLU A 223 1.24 14.23 16.90
N LEU A 224 0.92 13.63 15.75
CA LEU A 224 0.17 14.26 14.66
C LEU A 224 -1.33 13.96 14.72
N ASN A 225 -1.80 13.26 15.76
CA ASN A 225 -3.22 12.98 15.91
C ASN A 225 -4.04 14.28 15.99
N GLY A 226 -5.05 14.39 15.14
CA GLY A 226 -5.92 15.58 15.06
C GLY A 226 -5.32 16.78 14.30
N LYS A 227 -4.07 16.73 13.86
CA LYS A 227 -3.40 17.84 13.16
C LYS A 227 -3.48 17.75 11.63
N LEU A 228 -3.77 16.58 11.08
CA LEU A 228 -3.85 16.36 9.64
C LEU A 228 -5.25 15.88 9.25
N THR A 229 -5.77 16.46 8.17
CA THR A 229 -6.96 15.95 7.47
C THR A 229 -6.78 16.17 5.98
N GLY A 230 -7.69 15.65 5.16
CA GLY A 230 -7.56 15.81 3.73
C GLY A 230 -8.69 15.19 2.93
N MET A 231 -8.55 15.30 1.62
CA MET A 231 -9.48 14.78 0.63
C MET A 231 -8.74 14.23 -0.59
N SER A 232 -9.48 13.61 -1.49
CA SER A 232 -8.97 13.06 -2.75
C SER A 232 -9.71 13.68 -3.93
N PHE A 233 -8.99 13.95 -5.03
CA PHE A 233 -9.57 14.05 -6.37
C PHE A 233 -9.20 12.79 -7.15
N ARG A 234 -10.21 12.03 -7.60
CA ARG A 234 -10.01 10.93 -8.54
C ARG A 234 -9.95 11.49 -9.95
N VAL A 235 -8.91 11.10 -10.70
CA VAL A 235 -8.66 11.55 -12.07
C VAL A 235 -8.50 10.36 -13.02
N PRO A 236 -8.76 10.51 -14.32
CA PRO A 236 -8.71 9.41 -15.28
C PRO A 236 -7.28 9.04 -15.71
N THR A 237 -6.42 8.75 -14.76
CA THR A 237 -5.10 8.14 -14.95
C THR A 237 -5.13 6.69 -14.51
N ALA A 238 -4.39 5.82 -15.18
CA ALA A 238 -4.44 4.38 -14.91
C ALA A 238 -3.75 3.99 -13.61
N ASP A 239 -2.66 4.68 -13.27
CA ASP A 239 -1.83 4.43 -12.09
C ASP A 239 -0.99 5.67 -11.77
N VAL A 240 -0.33 5.66 -10.64
CA VAL A 240 0.44 6.74 -10.03
C VAL A 240 -0.41 7.93 -9.60
N SER A 241 -0.32 8.21 -8.34
CA SER A 241 -1.02 9.28 -7.64
C SER A 241 -0.02 10.27 -7.05
N VAL A 242 -0.50 11.42 -6.63
CA VAL A 242 0.31 12.46 -6.00
C VAL A 242 -0.34 12.95 -4.71
N VAL A 243 0.48 13.12 -3.68
CA VAL A 243 0.12 13.84 -2.45
C VAL A 243 0.54 15.29 -2.57
N ASP A 244 -0.40 16.19 -2.33
CA ASP A 244 -0.22 17.62 -2.12
C ASP A 244 -0.46 17.88 -0.63
N LEU A 245 0.60 18.14 0.13
CA LEU A 245 0.53 18.46 1.55
C LEU A 245 0.83 19.94 1.76
N THR A 246 -0.17 20.71 2.16
CA THR A 246 0.02 22.07 2.69
C THR A 246 0.16 21.98 4.20
N VAL A 247 1.33 22.32 4.73
CA VAL A 247 1.70 22.13 6.13
C VAL A 247 2.17 23.43 6.78
N GLN A 248 1.71 23.64 8.03
CA GLN A 248 2.20 24.67 8.94
C GLN A 248 3.22 24.01 9.88
N LEU A 249 4.46 24.49 9.83
CA LEU A 249 5.52 24.07 10.75
C LEU A 249 5.46 24.87 12.04
N LYS A 250 5.93 24.27 13.14
CA LYS A 250 6.09 24.97 14.44
C LYS A 250 7.33 25.87 14.44
N ASN A 251 8.42 25.39 13.87
CA ASN A 251 9.68 26.11 13.76
C ASN A 251 9.95 26.44 12.29
N PRO A 252 10.53 27.61 11.99
CA PRO A 252 10.82 28.01 10.63
C PRO A 252 11.87 27.11 9.98
N ALA A 253 11.74 26.88 8.68
CA ALA A 253 12.72 26.21 7.84
C ALA A 253 12.72 26.84 6.45
N THR A 254 13.88 27.10 5.91
CA THR A 254 14.00 27.44 4.50
C THR A 254 13.64 26.21 3.63
N TYR A 255 13.17 26.45 2.42
CA TYR A 255 12.84 25.34 1.52
C TYR A 255 14.08 24.52 1.14
N GLU A 256 15.26 25.16 1.07
CA GLU A 256 16.54 24.46 0.84
C GLU A 256 16.90 23.49 1.99
N GLU A 257 16.64 23.88 3.25
CA GLU A 257 16.81 22.99 4.39
C GLU A 257 15.87 21.79 4.33
N ILE A 258 14.62 22.02 3.88
CA ILE A 258 13.65 20.94 3.70
C ILE A 258 14.08 19.98 2.58
N LYS A 259 14.53 20.50 1.43
CA LYS A 259 15.07 19.67 0.35
C LYS A 259 16.27 18.85 0.80
N ALA A 260 17.19 19.47 1.52
CA ALA A 260 18.36 18.79 2.07
C ALA A 260 17.96 17.65 3.04
N ALA A 261 16.98 17.90 3.91
CA ALA A 261 16.48 16.90 4.85
C ALA A 261 15.77 15.73 4.14
N MET A 262 14.98 16.00 3.10
CA MET A 262 14.35 14.97 2.31
C MET A 262 15.36 14.11 1.57
N ARG A 263 16.39 14.73 0.98
CA ARG A 263 17.49 14.02 0.31
C ARG A 263 18.24 13.13 1.29
N GLU A 264 18.66 13.68 2.44
CA GLU A 264 19.34 12.94 3.51
C GLU A 264 18.52 11.71 3.95
N ALA A 265 17.23 11.90 4.22
CA ALA A 265 16.34 10.81 4.62
C ALA A 265 16.18 9.73 3.53
N SER A 266 16.07 10.15 2.26
CA SER A 266 15.92 9.23 1.12
C SER A 266 17.17 8.37 0.86
N GLU A 267 18.33 8.86 1.17
CA GLU A 267 19.61 8.15 1.06
C GLU A 267 19.98 7.37 2.32
N GLY A 268 19.39 7.75 3.47
CA GLY A 268 19.64 7.22 4.80
C GLY A 268 18.50 6.40 5.39
N SER A 269 17.87 6.94 6.44
CA SER A 269 16.89 6.22 7.27
C SER A 269 15.64 5.75 6.54
N LEU A 270 15.25 6.44 5.47
CA LEU A 270 14.07 6.11 4.64
C LEU A 270 14.46 5.57 3.25
N LYS A 271 15.69 5.07 3.09
CA LYS A 271 16.13 4.48 1.83
C LYS A 271 15.22 3.33 1.40
N GLY A 272 14.78 3.34 0.13
CA GLY A 272 13.83 2.36 -0.42
C GLY A 272 12.36 2.62 -0.05
N ILE A 273 12.08 3.68 0.71
CA ILE A 273 10.73 4.12 1.12
C ILE A 273 10.48 5.53 0.58
N LEU A 274 11.31 6.48 0.95
CA LEU A 274 11.29 7.84 0.42
C LEU A 274 12.27 7.96 -0.75
N GLY A 275 11.82 8.54 -1.86
CA GLY A 275 12.62 8.97 -2.98
C GLY A 275 12.75 10.49 -3.01
N TYR A 276 13.66 10.98 -3.83
CA TYR A 276 13.92 12.40 -4.05
C TYR A 276 14.18 12.65 -5.52
N THR A 277 13.56 13.68 -6.10
CA THR A 277 13.82 14.11 -7.47
C THR A 277 13.80 15.64 -7.60
N GLU A 278 14.62 16.17 -8.51
CA GLU A 278 14.61 17.55 -8.98
C GLU A 278 14.27 17.61 -10.49
N ASP A 279 14.00 16.47 -11.10
CA ASP A 279 13.66 16.37 -12.52
C ASP A 279 12.24 16.86 -12.79
N LYS A 280 11.98 17.28 -14.03
CA LYS A 280 10.64 17.70 -14.49
C LYS A 280 9.77 16.49 -14.82
N VAL A 281 9.37 15.77 -13.81
CA VAL A 281 8.65 14.48 -13.91
C VAL A 281 7.14 14.66 -13.94
N VAL A 282 6.47 13.62 -14.42
CA VAL A 282 5.02 13.46 -14.39
C VAL A 282 4.65 12.07 -13.87
N SER A 283 3.37 11.81 -13.63
CA SER A 283 2.92 10.57 -12.99
C SER A 283 3.43 9.29 -13.65
N SER A 284 3.44 9.21 -14.98
CA SER A 284 3.85 8.00 -15.70
C SER A 284 5.32 7.60 -15.52
N ASP A 285 6.18 8.53 -15.08
CA ASP A 285 7.60 8.26 -14.82
C ASP A 285 7.81 7.37 -13.58
N PHE A 286 6.79 7.23 -12.75
CA PHE A 286 6.84 6.45 -11.50
C PHE A 286 6.09 5.13 -11.56
N ILE A 287 5.56 4.73 -12.73
CA ILE A 287 4.93 3.40 -12.88
C ILE A 287 6.00 2.31 -12.62
N GLY A 288 5.72 1.45 -11.65
CA GLY A 288 6.62 0.39 -11.23
C GLY A 288 7.68 0.83 -10.19
N ASP A 289 7.62 2.04 -9.65
CA ASP A 289 8.49 2.45 -8.55
C ASP A 289 8.05 1.76 -7.24
N ALA A 290 8.97 1.05 -6.62
CA ALA A 290 8.70 0.32 -5.37
C ALA A 290 8.73 1.21 -4.11
N ARG A 291 9.22 2.46 -4.23
CA ARG A 291 9.17 3.44 -3.15
C ARG A 291 7.75 3.98 -3.03
N THR A 292 7.28 4.20 -1.82
CA THR A 292 5.91 4.64 -1.57
C THR A 292 5.74 6.14 -1.45
N SER A 293 6.83 6.91 -1.46
CA SER A 293 6.81 8.37 -1.36
C SER A 293 8.01 8.94 -2.09
N ILE A 294 7.80 9.59 -3.23
CA ILE A 294 8.89 10.22 -3.98
C ILE A 294 8.70 11.74 -3.91
N PHE A 295 9.52 12.39 -3.07
CA PHE A 295 9.48 13.84 -2.89
C PHE A 295 9.92 14.54 -4.17
N ASP A 296 9.05 15.41 -4.71
CA ASP A 296 9.33 16.26 -5.86
C ASP A 296 9.78 17.64 -5.35
N ALA A 297 11.09 17.85 -5.35
CA ALA A 297 11.71 19.03 -4.79
C ALA A 297 11.40 20.31 -5.61
N ASP A 298 11.09 20.16 -6.88
CA ASP A 298 10.84 21.29 -7.78
C ASP A 298 9.36 21.69 -7.85
N ALA A 299 8.46 20.80 -7.46
CA ALA A 299 7.01 21.04 -7.48
C ALA A 299 6.49 21.69 -6.18
N GLY A 300 7.26 21.68 -5.09
CA GLY A 300 6.85 22.29 -3.82
C GLY A 300 6.92 23.81 -3.83
N ILE A 301 6.23 24.45 -2.89
CA ILE A 301 6.11 25.92 -2.80
C ILE A 301 6.23 26.36 -1.37
N PRO A 302 7.26 27.11 -0.98
CA PRO A 302 7.30 27.83 0.30
C PRO A 302 6.53 29.16 0.16
N LEU A 303 5.46 29.33 0.94
CA LEU A 303 4.82 30.66 1.04
C LEU A 303 5.53 31.53 2.09
N THR A 304 5.87 30.90 3.21
CA THR A 304 6.72 31.45 4.28
C THR A 304 7.62 30.35 4.80
N ASP A 305 8.57 30.67 5.69
CA ASP A 305 9.43 29.66 6.32
C ASP A 305 8.68 28.68 7.25
N THR A 306 7.39 28.92 7.50
CA THR A 306 6.55 28.03 8.33
C THR A 306 5.31 27.51 7.60
N PHE A 307 4.99 27.98 6.39
CA PHE A 307 3.81 27.55 5.65
C PHE A 307 4.19 27.12 4.24
N ILE A 308 4.14 25.81 3.99
CA ILE A 308 4.83 25.20 2.87
C ILE A 308 3.91 24.15 2.22
N LYS A 309 3.98 24.05 0.89
CA LYS A 309 3.39 22.98 0.10
C LYS A 309 4.47 21.97 -0.28
N LEU A 310 4.28 20.71 0.05
CA LEU A 310 5.15 19.58 -0.29
C LEU A 310 4.42 18.65 -1.25
N ILE A 311 5.11 18.17 -2.27
CA ILE A 311 4.57 17.27 -3.29
C ILE A 311 5.34 15.95 -3.24
N ALA A 312 4.61 14.84 -3.23
CA ALA A 312 5.20 13.51 -3.33
C ALA A 312 4.37 12.59 -4.24
N TRP A 313 5.07 11.88 -5.13
CA TRP A 313 4.51 10.88 -6.03
C TRP A 313 4.50 9.49 -5.41
N TYR A 314 3.59 8.63 -5.85
CA TYR A 314 3.59 7.21 -5.47
C TYR A 314 2.84 6.36 -6.50
N ASP A 315 3.45 5.24 -6.89
CA ASP A 315 2.71 4.17 -7.55
C ASP A 315 1.78 3.54 -6.51
N ASN A 316 0.49 3.85 -6.61
CA ASN A 316 -0.51 3.44 -5.61
C ASN A 316 -0.78 1.93 -5.59
N GLU A 317 -0.26 1.19 -6.57
CA GLU A 317 -0.38 -0.26 -6.69
C GLU A 317 0.95 -0.96 -6.37
N TRP A 318 2.02 -0.68 -7.13
CA TRP A 318 3.28 -1.40 -7.05
C TRP A 318 4.07 -1.11 -5.78
N GLY A 319 4.26 0.15 -5.45
CA GLY A 319 4.97 0.56 -4.23
C GLY A 319 4.28 0.01 -2.98
N TYR A 320 2.97 0.14 -2.91
CA TYR A 320 2.17 -0.40 -1.81
C TYR A 320 2.30 -1.92 -1.69
N SER A 321 2.20 -2.67 -2.79
CA SER A 321 2.29 -4.13 -2.80
C SER A 321 3.67 -4.63 -2.33
N ASN A 322 4.74 -3.93 -2.69
CA ASN A 322 6.09 -4.21 -2.18
C ASN A 322 6.17 -3.96 -0.66
N LYS A 323 5.55 -2.91 -0.14
CA LYS A 323 5.57 -2.61 1.31
C LYS A 323 4.76 -3.61 2.14
N VAL A 324 3.74 -4.25 1.57
CA VAL A 324 3.08 -5.41 2.21
C VAL A 324 4.09 -6.54 2.46
N LEU A 325 4.92 -6.85 1.46
CA LEU A 325 5.97 -7.88 1.60
C LEU A 325 7.10 -7.44 2.55
N ASP A 326 7.50 -6.18 2.51
CA ASP A 326 8.49 -5.62 3.43
C ASP A 326 8.00 -5.69 4.88
N LEU A 327 6.72 -5.38 5.13
CA LEU A 327 6.12 -5.52 6.46
C LEU A 327 6.11 -6.97 6.92
N ILE A 328 5.74 -7.92 6.06
CA ILE A 328 5.80 -9.36 6.38
C ILE A 328 7.23 -9.80 6.72
N ALA A 329 8.20 -9.38 5.93
CA ALA A 329 9.61 -9.72 6.16
C ALA A 329 10.12 -9.12 7.49
N TYR A 330 9.71 -7.90 7.82
CA TYR A 330 10.02 -7.27 9.10
C TYR A 330 9.36 -8.02 10.27
N MET A 331 8.06 -8.30 10.17
CA MET A 331 7.34 -9.08 11.19
C MET A 331 8.02 -10.43 11.44
N ALA A 332 8.37 -11.14 10.37
CA ALA A 332 9.06 -12.43 10.49
C ALA A 332 10.42 -12.31 11.17
N SER A 333 11.16 -11.23 10.97
CA SER A 333 12.43 -11.01 11.69
C SER A 333 12.23 -10.83 13.19
N VAL A 334 11.15 -10.16 13.61
CA VAL A 334 10.80 -9.97 15.04
C VAL A 334 10.19 -11.24 15.65
N ASP A 335 9.41 -12.00 14.88
CA ASP A 335 8.74 -13.22 15.35
C ASP A 335 9.73 -14.38 15.57
N HIS A 336 10.91 -14.32 14.97
CA HIS A 336 11.94 -15.38 15.06
C HIS A 336 13.13 -15.00 15.95
N GLU A 337 13.13 -13.82 16.57
CA GLU A 337 14.05 -13.44 17.64
C GLU A 337 13.62 -14.08 18.99
#